data_6b51c77be4cb136688316eef68884fad
#
_entry.id   6b51c77be4cb136688316eef68884fad
#
_cell.length_a   1.000
_cell.length_b   1.000
_cell.length_c   1.000
_cell.angle_alpha   90.00
_cell.angle_beta   90.00
_cell.angle_gamma   90.00
#
_symmetry.space_group_name_H-M   'P 1'
#
loop_
_entity.id
_entity.type
_entity.pdbx_description
1 polymer ?
#
loop_
_entity_poly.entity_id
_entity_poly.type
_entity_poly.pdbx_seq_one_letter_code
_entity_poly.pdbx_strand_id
1 'polypeptide(L)'
;MKILHHLLKQSSVSGNESQIAQFLLDTIEQRKNDWKVCPQIYSGEDFHDCILLKFGNPRTALFAHMDTIGFMTRYENQLIPVGGPETEDGMLLIGEDELGPIECRLKVEDDSLFHDFQRPIQPGTYLSFAQNIRVDGEYIQAAYLDNRLGLYTALQVCENLEHGWVIFSTYEEHGGGSMPFLLKFIQENHPIRQALIADITWVTEGVVPHEGVAISIRDRYIPRRKFIDRVIALATESKIPFQLEVEASGGSDGREIQFSPYPIDWCFVGAAEDNVHSPDEKVSLADLDSMIDIHQYLMKHL
;
A
#
# COMPACT_ATOMS: atom_id res chain seq x y z
N MET A 1 16.03 -2.21 -2.64
CA MET A 1 16.38 -1.07 -1.76
C MET A 1 16.44 0.31 -2.43
N LYS A 2 17.18 0.56 -3.54
CA LYS A 2 17.24 1.91 -4.16
C LYS A 2 15.86 2.43 -4.63
N ILE A 3 15.06 1.57 -5.24
CA ILE A 3 13.69 1.93 -5.69
C ILE A 3 12.81 2.22 -4.48
N LEU A 4 12.83 1.39 -3.45
CA LEU A 4 12.08 1.62 -2.20
C LEU A 4 12.41 2.99 -1.60
N HIS A 5 13.69 3.34 -1.52
CA HIS A 5 14.09 4.65 -1.02
C HIS A 5 13.56 5.83 -1.86
N HIS A 6 13.37 5.63 -3.19
CA HIS A 6 12.75 6.65 -4.03
C HIS A 6 11.22 6.68 -3.87
N LEU A 7 10.57 5.51 -3.72
CA LEU A 7 9.14 5.42 -3.42
C LEU A 7 8.78 6.17 -2.13
N LEU A 8 9.56 5.96 -1.06
CA LEU A 8 9.36 6.63 0.23
C LEU A 8 9.45 8.17 0.16
N LYS A 9 10.06 8.73 -0.89
CA LYS A 9 10.18 10.19 -1.08
C LYS A 9 9.03 10.80 -1.89
N GLN A 10 8.16 9.98 -2.47
CA GLN A 10 7.01 10.49 -3.23
C GLN A 10 5.86 10.80 -2.28
N SER A 11 5.30 11.99 -2.36
CA SER A 11 4.06 12.33 -1.68
C SER A 11 2.87 11.72 -2.43
N SER A 12 1.88 11.21 -1.70
CA SER A 12 0.66 10.66 -2.28
C SER A 12 -0.47 10.53 -1.27
N VAL A 13 -0.72 11.57 -0.49
CA VAL A 13 -1.90 11.56 0.40
C VAL A 13 -3.15 11.28 -0.43
N SER A 14 -4.06 10.42 0.08
CA SER A 14 -5.27 9.97 -0.64
C SER A 14 -6.00 11.12 -1.36
N GLY A 15 -6.20 10.96 -2.66
CA GLY A 15 -6.75 11.98 -3.56
C GLY A 15 -5.69 12.87 -4.22
N ASN A 16 -4.40 12.63 -3.99
CA ASN A 16 -3.28 13.35 -4.62
C ASN A 16 -2.14 12.40 -4.98
N GLU A 17 -2.43 11.36 -5.76
CA GLU A 17 -1.51 10.26 -6.06
C GLU A 17 -0.72 10.45 -7.37
N SER A 18 -0.97 11.52 -8.13
CA SER A 18 -0.38 11.71 -9.46
C SER A 18 1.15 11.66 -9.47
N GLN A 19 1.81 12.13 -8.41
CA GLN A 19 3.28 12.13 -8.31
C GLN A 19 3.84 10.70 -8.19
N ILE A 20 3.27 9.88 -7.30
CA ILE A 20 3.70 8.47 -7.14
C ILE A 20 3.32 7.64 -8.38
N ALA A 21 2.15 7.88 -8.97
CA ALA A 21 1.71 7.20 -10.18
C ALA A 21 2.67 7.46 -11.34
N GLN A 22 3.08 8.71 -11.56
CA GLN A 22 4.06 9.04 -12.59
C GLN A 22 5.42 8.38 -12.31
N PHE A 23 5.89 8.41 -11.06
CA PHE A 23 7.15 7.75 -10.68
C PHE A 23 7.10 6.23 -10.93
N LEU A 24 5.98 5.57 -10.62
CA LEU A 24 5.78 4.14 -10.88
C LEU A 24 5.74 3.86 -12.39
N LEU A 25 5.01 4.65 -13.17
CA LEU A 25 4.97 4.51 -14.63
C LEU A 25 6.35 4.64 -15.24
N ASP A 26 7.13 5.66 -14.85
CA ASP A 26 8.49 5.85 -15.34
C ASP A 26 9.39 4.67 -14.96
N THR A 27 9.27 4.16 -13.75
CA THR A 27 10.01 2.98 -13.27
C THR A 27 9.65 1.73 -14.06
N ILE A 28 8.35 1.50 -14.31
CA ILE A 28 7.84 0.38 -15.10
C ILE A 28 8.33 0.48 -16.54
N GLU A 29 8.21 1.64 -17.18
CA GLU A 29 8.65 1.86 -18.56
C GLU A 29 10.15 1.59 -18.74
N GLN A 30 10.97 1.97 -17.77
CA GLN A 30 12.42 1.72 -17.80
C GLN A 30 12.80 0.25 -17.64
N ARG A 31 11.97 -0.55 -16.94
CA ARG A 31 12.32 -1.93 -16.54
C ARG A 31 11.53 -3.02 -17.25
N LYS A 32 10.35 -2.73 -17.80
CA LYS A 32 9.42 -3.75 -18.34
C LYS A 32 10.02 -4.64 -19.44
N ASN A 33 11.01 -4.14 -20.18
CA ASN A 33 11.67 -4.89 -21.25
C ASN A 33 12.67 -5.93 -20.71
N ASP A 34 13.14 -5.77 -19.48
CA ASP A 34 14.03 -6.69 -18.78
C ASP A 34 13.25 -7.75 -17.99
N TRP A 35 11.93 -7.59 -17.84
CA TRP A 35 11.07 -8.54 -17.16
C TRP A 35 10.81 -9.78 -18.02
N LYS A 36 10.51 -10.90 -17.37
CA LYS A 36 10.25 -12.18 -18.04
C LYS A 36 9.16 -12.09 -19.09
N VAL A 37 8.11 -11.31 -18.83
CA VAL A 37 7.03 -10.96 -19.77
C VAL A 37 6.79 -9.47 -19.70
N CYS A 38 6.78 -8.80 -20.85
CA CYS A 38 6.40 -7.38 -20.92
C CYS A 38 4.88 -7.26 -20.75
N PRO A 39 4.37 -6.51 -19.76
CA PRO A 39 2.95 -6.38 -19.52
C PRO A 39 2.25 -5.44 -20.50
N GLN A 40 0.92 -5.62 -20.65
CA GLN A 40 0.05 -4.54 -21.09
C GLN A 40 -0.19 -3.59 -19.93
N ILE A 41 -0.05 -2.29 -20.18
CA ILE A 41 -0.19 -1.24 -19.18
C ILE A 41 -1.49 -0.48 -19.43
N TYR A 42 -2.29 -0.29 -18.39
CA TYR A 42 -3.49 0.54 -18.40
C TYR A 42 -3.35 1.59 -17.31
N SER A 43 -3.48 2.85 -17.67
CA SER A 43 -3.31 4.02 -16.79
C SER A 43 -3.87 5.26 -17.47
N GLY A 44 -3.80 6.41 -16.82
CA GLY A 44 -4.25 7.69 -17.34
C GLY A 44 -5.61 8.10 -16.79
N GLU A 45 -6.23 9.10 -17.40
CA GLU A 45 -7.45 9.76 -16.93
C GLU A 45 -8.62 8.80 -16.63
N ASP A 46 -8.76 7.73 -17.44
CA ASP A 46 -9.82 6.73 -17.25
C ASP A 46 -9.60 5.85 -16.02
N PHE A 47 -8.44 5.94 -15.38
CA PHE A 47 -8.04 5.10 -14.25
C PHE A 47 -7.72 5.90 -12.97
N HIS A 48 -7.93 7.22 -12.95
CA HIS A 48 -7.76 8.07 -11.76
C HIS A 48 -6.42 7.79 -11.04
N ASP A 49 -5.30 7.93 -11.76
CA ASP A 49 -3.94 7.64 -11.31
C ASP A 49 -3.63 6.16 -11.02
N CYS A 50 -4.62 5.26 -10.98
CA CYS A 50 -4.35 3.83 -10.83
C CYS A 50 -3.57 3.27 -12.02
N ILE A 51 -2.75 2.24 -11.76
CA ILE A 51 -1.96 1.55 -12.79
C ILE A 51 -2.29 0.06 -12.74
N LEU A 52 -2.66 -0.51 -13.89
CA LEU A 52 -2.90 -1.94 -14.01
C LEU A 52 -1.91 -2.54 -15.02
N LEU A 53 -1.22 -3.57 -14.59
CA LEU A 53 -0.28 -4.33 -15.42
C LEU A 53 -0.85 -5.72 -15.67
N LYS A 54 -1.08 -6.05 -16.93
CA LYS A 54 -1.55 -7.38 -17.32
C LYS A 54 -0.43 -8.20 -17.92
N PHE A 55 -0.14 -9.34 -17.33
CA PHE A 55 0.82 -10.33 -17.79
C PHE A 55 0.09 -11.56 -18.36
N GLY A 56 0.42 -11.97 -19.56
CA GLY A 56 -0.08 -13.19 -20.21
C GLY A 56 -1.60 -13.42 -20.06
N ASN A 57 -1.97 -14.59 -19.55
CA ASN A 57 -3.36 -14.96 -19.27
C ASN A 57 -3.60 -14.95 -17.74
N PRO A 58 -4.04 -13.85 -17.16
CA PRO A 58 -4.15 -13.70 -15.71
C PRO A 58 -5.21 -14.63 -15.11
N ARG A 59 -4.90 -15.24 -13.97
CA ARG A 59 -5.81 -16.01 -13.12
C ARG A 59 -5.99 -15.36 -11.77
N THR A 60 -4.92 -14.69 -11.29
CA THR A 60 -4.81 -14.04 -9.99
C THR A 60 -4.47 -12.58 -10.18
N ALA A 61 -4.96 -11.72 -9.31
CA ALA A 61 -4.55 -10.32 -9.21
C ALA A 61 -3.76 -10.09 -7.92
N LEU A 62 -2.77 -9.20 -7.98
CA LEU A 62 -2.06 -8.65 -6.84
C LEU A 62 -2.38 -7.16 -6.76
N PHE A 63 -2.91 -6.72 -5.63
CA PHE A 63 -3.20 -5.32 -5.34
C PHE A 63 -2.20 -4.76 -4.33
N ALA A 64 -1.80 -3.52 -4.52
CA ALA A 64 -1.04 -2.72 -3.56
C ALA A 64 -1.46 -1.25 -3.74
N HIS A 65 -1.88 -0.58 -2.67
CA HIS A 65 -2.30 0.80 -2.77
C HIS A 65 -1.13 1.79 -2.80
N MET A 66 -1.34 2.90 -3.51
CA MET A 66 -0.32 3.95 -3.71
C MET A 66 -0.50 5.13 -2.78
N ASP A 67 -1.72 5.33 -2.30
CA ASP A 67 -2.02 6.44 -1.42
C ASP A 67 -1.45 6.23 -0.02
N THR A 68 -1.45 7.30 0.74
CA THR A 68 -0.99 7.33 2.12
C THR A 68 -1.92 8.18 2.96
N ILE A 69 -1.86 7.97 4.26
CA ILE A 69 -2.42 8.91 5.24
C ILE A 69 -1.75 10.28 5.13
N GLY A 70 -2.36 11.30 5.71
CA GLY A 70 -1.79 12.64 5.80
C GLY A 70 -2.77 13.65 6.35
N PHE A 71 -2.65 14.90 5.93
CA PHE A 71 -3.48 16.00 6.39
C PHE A 71 -3.89 16.90 5.23
N MET A 72 -5.03 17.54 5.38
CA MET A 72 -5.49 18.57 4.47
C MET A 72 -5.73 19.88 5.24
N THR A 73 -5.25 20.98 4.70
CA THR A 73 -5.51 22.30 5.29
C THR A 73 -6.97 22.67 5.14
N ARG A 74 -7.53 23.21 6.22
CA ARG A 74 -8.91 23.72 6.28
C ARG A 74 -8.89 25.24 6.25
N TYR A 75 -9.71 25.85 7.07
CA TYR A 75 -9.80 27.31 7.21
C TYR A 75 -8.76 27.80 8.22
N GLU A 76 -8.20 28.98 7.98
CA GLU A 76 -7.16 29.60 8.81
C GLU A 76 -5.94 28.66 8.91
N ASN A 77 -5.62 28.17 10.09
CA ASN A 77 -4.52 27.24 10.35
C ASN A 77 -4.98 25.83 10.76
N GLN A 78 -6.25 25.50 10.57
CA GLN A 78 -6.80 24.19 10.90
C GLN A 78 -6.37 23.11 9.90
N LEU A 79 -6.21 21.89 10.41
CA LEU A 79 -5.97 20.68 9.62
C LEU A 79 -7.09 19.66 9.81
N ILE A 80 -7.33 18.86 8.78
CA ILE A 80 -8.19 17.68 8.84
C ILE A 80 -7.34 16.47 8.48
N PRO A 81 -7.40 15.36 9.25
CA PRO A 81 -6.72 14.14 8.87
C PRO A 81 -7.31 13.53 7.61
N VAL A 82 -6.47 12.95 6.77
CA VAL A 82 -6.82 12.12 5.63
C VAL A 82 -6.35 10.70 5.97
N GLY A 83 -7.24 9.72 5.90
CA GLY A 83 -6.98 8.41 6.51
C GLY A 83 -7.00 8.51 8.04
N GLY A 84 -6.15 7.75 8.69
CA GLY A 84 -6.04 7.67 10.14
C GLY A 84 -4.63 7.98 10.69
N PRO A 85 -4.00 9.14 10.36
CA PRO A 85 -2.65 9.43 10.83
C PRO A 85 -2.59 9.54 12.35
N GLU A 86 -1.51 9.05 12.96
CA GLU A 86 -1.19 9.41 14.35
C GLU A 86 -0.99 10.93 14.47
N THR A 87 -1.46 11.48 15.58
CA THR A 87 -1.42 12.93 15.82
C THR A 87 -0.80 13.25 17.16
N GLU A 88 0.44 13.72 17.13
CA GLU A 88 1.17 14.20 18.31
C GLU A 88 1.69 15.62 18.06
N ASP A 89 1.63 16.45 19.11
CA ASP A 89 2.09 17.84 19.03
C ASP A 89 3.58 17.92 18.65
N GLY A 90 3.91 18.75 17.67
CA GLY A 90 5.27 18.95 17.20
C GLY A 90 5.72 18.05 16.04
N MET A 91 4.92 17.09 15.56
CA MET A 91 5.23 16.32 14.36
C MET A 91 5.50 17.24 13.17
N LEU A 92 6.57 16.95 12.41
CA LEU A 92 6.98 17.76 11.27
C LEU A 92 6.19 17.37 10.02
N LEU A 93 5.52 18.36 9.44
CA LEU A 93 4.72 18.23 8.22
C LEU A 93 5.34 19.02 7.07
N ILE A 94 5.27 18.47 5.86
CA ILE A 94 5.71 19.09 4.62
C ILE A 94 4.60 19.09 3.58
N GLY A 95 4.64 20.05 2.68
CA GLY A 95 3.74 20.16 1.54
C GLY A 95 4.14 21.32 0.63
N GLU A 96 3.25 21.67 -0.28
CA GLU A 96 3.45 22.79 -1.20
C GLU A 96 2.09 23.37 -1.61
N ASP A 97 2.02 24.69 -1.69
CA ASP A 97 0.90 25.42 -2.30
C ASP A 97 1.42 26.34 -3.41
N GLU A 98 0.54 27.14 -4.02
CA GLU A 98 0.91 28.06 -5.11
C GLU A 98 1.98 29.10 -4.70
N LEU A 99 2.16 29.35 -3.41
CA LEU A 99 3.16 30.27 -2.87
C LEU A 99 4.49 29.59 -2.52
N GLY A 100 4.61 28.28 -2.74
CA GLY A 100 5.83 27.49 -2.60
C GLY A 100 5.81 26.48 -1.45
N PRO A 101 6.96 25.90 -1.14
CA PRO A 101 7.08 24.80 -0.18
C PRO A 101 6.68 25.21 1.23
N ILE A 102 6.10 24.26 1.93
CA ILE A 102 5.62 24.38 3.31
C ILE A 102 6.37 23.37 4.17
N GLU A 103 6.90 23.84 5.30
CA GLU A 103 7.40 23.03 6.39
C GLU A 103 6.83 23.62 7.67
N CYS A 104 6.06 22.84 8.41
CA CYS A 104 5.38 23.28 9.62
C CYS A 104 5.29 22.15 10.65
N ARG A 105 4.87 22.48 11.87
CA ARG A 105 4.61 21.51 12.92
C ARG A 105 3.13 21.35 13.14
N LEU A 106 2.72 20.10 13.34
CA LEU A 106 1.38 19.77 13.84
C LEU A 106 1.22 20.34 15.24
N LYS A 107 0.08 20.96 15.50
CA LYS A 107 -0.37 21.42 16.81
C LYS A 107 -1.67 20.71 17.15
N VAL A 108 -1.74 20.13 18.33
CA VAL A 108 -2.90 19.41 18.84
C VAL A 108 -3.48 20.17 20.02
N GLU A 109 -4.72 20.66 19.88
CA GLU A 109 -5.43 21.42 20.91
C GLU A 109 -6.87 20.88 21.03
N ASP A 110 -7.22 20.31 22.18
CA ASP A 110 -8.58 19.82 22.45
C ASP A 110 -9.21 19.01 21.29
N ASP A 111 -8.52 17.98 20.82
CA ASP A 111 -8.93 17.12 19.68
C ASP A 111 -9.00 17.83 18.31
N SER A 112 -8.56 19.06 18.23
CA SER A 112 -8.45 19.82 16.98
C SER A 112 -7.00 19.93 16.53
N LEU A 113 -6.81 19.87 15.21
CA LEU A 113 -5.50 19.89 14.59
C LEU A 113 -5.25 21.24 13.92
N PHE A 114 -4.05 21.75 14.09
CA PHE A 114 -3.61 23.03 13.51
C PHE A 114 -2.16 22.89 13.01
N HIS A 115 -1.72 23.86 12.21
CA HIS A 115 -0.33 24.03 11.81
C HIS A 115 0.23 25.35 12.37
N ASP A 116 1.55 25.40 12.61
CA ASP A 116 2.25 26.60 13.08
C ASP A 116 2.92 27.42 11.96
N PHE A 117 2.57 27.18 10.69
CA PHE A 117 3.14 27.89 9.56
C PHE A 117 2.81 29.38 9.64
N GLN A 118 3.79 30.25 9.31
CA GLN A 118 3.71 31.69 9.58
C GLN A 118 2.72 32.46 8.69
N ARG A 119 2.22 31.84 7.62
CA ARG A 119 1.19 32.42 6.75
C ARG A 119 0.00 31.47 6.60
N PRO A 120 -1.16 31.98 6.21
CA PRO A 120 -2.25 31.10 5.78
C PRO A 120 -1.79 30.19 4.65
N ILE A 121 -2.17 28.93 4.71
CA ILE A 121 -2.00 27.95 3.64
C ILE A 121 -3.32 27.86 2.89
N GLN A 122 -3.26 27.71 1.57
CA GLN A 122 -4.46 27.58 0.76
C GLN A 122 -5.31 26.39 1.23
N PRO A 123 -6.62 26.57 1.50
CA PRO A 123 -7.49 25.45 1.88
C PRO A 123 -7.47 24.34 0.83
N GLY A 124 -7.41 23.09 1.29
CA GLY A 124 -7.29 21.91 0.43
C GLY A 124 -5.84 21.53 0.08
N THR A 125 -4.84 22.24 0.59
CA THR A 125 -3.43 21.82 0.44
C THR A 125 -3.16 20.56 1.24
N TYR A 126 -2.54 19.59 0.62
CA TYR A 126 -2.11 18.36 1.28
C TYR A 126 -0.78 18.54 2.03
N LEU A 127 -0.74 18.04 3.24
CA LEU A 127 0.49 17.96 4.04
C LEU A 127 0.74 16.51 4.42
N SER A 128 2.01 16.11 4.35
CA SER A 128 2.48 14.78 4.72
C SER A 128 3.54 14.86 5.81
N PHE A 129 3.79 13.76 6.53
CA PHE A 129 4.92 13.67 7.44
C PHE A 129 6.24 13.89 6.69
N ALA A 130 7.15 14.62 7.29
CA ALA A 130 8.50 14.75 6.77
C ALA A 130 9.24 13.41 6.86
N GLN A 131 9.88 13.00 5.79
CA GLN A 131 10.59 11.72 5.71
C GLN A 131 11.89 11.73 6.53
N ASN A 132 12.07 10.66 7.31
CA ASN A 132 13.29 10.36 8.03
C ASN A 132 13.70 8.89 7.87
N ILE A 133 14.15 8.51 6.66
CA ILE A 133 14.45 7.14 6.29
C ILE A 133 15.71 6.65 7.00
N ARG A 134 15.59 5.59 7.80
CA ARG A 134 16.69 4.95 8.54
C ARG A 134 16.70 3.46 8.24
N VAL A 135 17.89 2.91 8.03
CA VAL A 135 18.11 1.46 7.84
C VAL A 135 19.29 1.08 8.72
N ASP A 136 19.10 0.19 9.67
CA ASP A 136 20.14 -0.24 10.63
C ASP A 136 20.68 -1.65 10.37
N GLY A 137 20.28 -2.29 9.25
CA GLY A 137 20.68 -3.64 8.87
C GLY A 137 19.68 -4.73 9.23
N GLU A 138 18.80 -4.52 10.20
CA GLU A 138 17.70 -5.41 10.58
C GLU A 138 16.34 -4.83 10.23
N TYR A 139 16.19 -3.51 10.36
CA TYR A 139 14.95 -2.79 10.16
C TYR A 139 15.09 -1.67 9.14
N ILE A 140 13.99 -1.37 8.49
CA ILE A 140 13.73 -0.09 7.85
C ILE A 140 12.73 0.69 8.70
N GLN A 141 12.99 1.99 8.88
CA GLN A 141 12.13 2.89 9.60
C GLN A 141 11.95 4.18 8.81
N ALA A 142 10.70 4.57 8.56
CA ALA A 142 10.33 5.74 7.77
C ALA A 142 8.83 6.01 7.91
N ALA A 143 8.35 7.17 7.53
CA ALA A 143 6.93 7.34 7.27
C ALA A 143 6.54 6.60 5.97
N TYR A 144 5.29 6.12 5.92
CA TYR A 144 4.68 5.55 4.71
C TYR A 144 5.30 4.22 4.23
N LEU A 145 5.83 3.39 5.13
CA LEU A 145 6.09 1.99 4.80
C LEU A 145 4.77 1.32 4.39
N ASP A 146 3.69 1.74 5.03
CA ASP A 146 2.30 1.59 4.58
C ASP A 146 2.00 2.61 3.45
N ASN A 147 1.83 2.23 2.15
CA ASN A 147 2.12 0.88 1.66
C ASN A 147 3.22 0.89 0.59
N ARG A 148 4.33 1.61 0.84
CA ARG A 148 5.49 1.58 -0.07
C ARG A 148 6.13 0.20 -0.13
N LEU A 149 5.97 -0.62 0.92
CA LEU A 149 6.47 -1.99 0.94
C LEU A 149 5.65 -2.88 0.02
N GLY A 150 4.33 -2.73 -0.01
CA GLY A 150 3.47 -3.41 -0.98
C GLY A 150 3.77 -3.00 -2.42
N LEU A 151 3.97 -1.71 -2.69
CA LEU A 151 4.37 -1.23 -4.02
C LEU A 151 5.71 -1.83 -4.46
N TYR A 152 6.70 -1.84 -3.56
CA TYR A 152 8.01 -2.42 -3.83
C TYR A 152 7.91 -3.92 -4.08
N THR A 153 7.15 -4.65 -3.26
CA THR A 153 6.86 -6.08 -3.43
C THR A 153 6.20 -6.35 -4.77
N ALA A 154 5.18 -5.60 -5.15
CA ALA A 154 4.50 -5.73 -6.43
C ALA A 154 5.44 -5.52 -7.63
N LEU A 155 6.34 -4.54 -7.56
CA LEU A 155 7.38 -4.32 -8.59
C LEU A 155 8.36 -5.50 -8.67
N GLN A 156 8.75 -6.10 -7.53
CA GLN A 156 9.63 -7.28 -7.53
C GLN A 156 8.92 -8.53 -8.08
N VAL A 157 7.62 -8.67 -7.84
CA VAL A 157 6.79 -9.72 -8.44
C VAL A 157 6.76 -9.59 -9.96
N CYS A 158 6.63 -8.38 -10.50
CA CYS A 158 6.58 -8.11 -11.94
C CYS A 158 7.80 -8.67 -12.70
N GLU A 159 8.98 -8.73 -12.07
CA GLU A 159 10.21 -9.16 -12.72
C GLU A 159 10.12 -10.59 -13.30
N ASN A 160 9.42 -11.48 -12.60
CA ASN A 160 9.33 -12.90 -12.95
C ASN A 160 7.91 -13.37 -13.28
N LEU A 161 6.91 -12.48 -13.24
CA LEU A 161 5.51 -12.83 -13.46
C LEU A 161 5.25 -13.17 -14.93
N GLU A 162 4.64 -14.34 -15.18
CA GLU A 162 4.23 -14.76 -16.52
C GLU A 162 2.74 -14.54 -16.78
N HIS A 163 1.91 -14.76 -15.77
CA HIS A 163 0.46 -14.67 -15.87
C HIS A 163 -0.12 -14.06 -14.59
N GLY A 164 -0.76 -12.92 -14.69
CA GLY A 164 -1.39 -12.25 -13.55
C GLY A 164 -1.75 -10.81 -13.85
N TRP A 165 -2.51 -10.22 -12.96
CA TRP A 165 -2.67 -8.79 -12.87
C TRP A 165 -1.83 -8.27 -11.69
N VAL A 166 -1.17 -7.14 -11.87
CA VAL A 166 -0.59 -6.34 -10.78
C VAL A 166 -1.24 -4.97 -10.85
N ILE A 167 -1.84 -4.54 -9.76
CA ILE A 167 -2.64 -3.32 -9.68
C ILE A 167 -2.09 -2.43 -8.58
N PHE A 168 -1.85 -1.19 -8.92
CA PHE A 168 -1.55 -0.11 -8.00
C PHE A 168 -2.82 0.73 -7.86
N SER A 169 -3.48 0.60 -6.71
CA SER A 169 -4.77 1.22 -6.39
C SER A 169 -4.60 2.55 -5.67
N THR A 170 -5.67 3.31 -5.54
CA THR A 170 -5.76 4.60 -4.84
C THR A 170 -6.92 4.60 -3.86
N TYR A 171 -6.92 5.55 -2.91
CA TYR A 171 -7.98 5.76 -1.90
C TYR A 171 -8.16 4.60 -0.91
N GLU A 172 -7.20 3.71 -0.70
CA GLU A 172 -7.32 2.66 0.31
C GLU A 172 -7.50 3.27 1.69
N GLU A 173 -6.62 4.18 2.07
CA GLU A 173 -6.57 4.90 3.34
C GLU A 173 -7.81 5.77 3.61
N HIS A 174 -8.56 6.07 2.57
CA HIS A 174 -9.73 6.94 2.67
C HIS A 174 -10.94 6.38 1.91
N GLY A 175 -11.28 5.12 2.15
CA GLY A 175 -12.56 4.53 1.78
C GLY A 175 -12.58 3.63 0.55
N GLY A 176 -11.45 3.26 -0.05
CA GLY A 176 -11.38 2.22 -1.11
C GLY A 176 -11.99 2.64 -2.46
N GLY A 177 -11.98 3.93 -2.79
CA GLY A 177 -12.76 4.51 -3.90
C GLY A 177 -12.43 4.00 -5.31
N SER A 178 -11.22 3.51 -5.57
CA SER A 178 -10.82 3.04 -6.90
C SER A 178 -11.23 1.58 -7.18
N MET A 179 -11.33 0.74 -6.18
CA MET A 179 -11.56 -0.70 -6.32
C MET A 179 -12.82 -1.08 -7.12
N PRO A 180 -13.97 -0.40 -6.98
CA PRO A 180 -15.16 -0.78 -7.74
C PRO A 180 -14.97 -0.72 -9.27
N PHE A 181 -14.33 0.32 -9.79
CA PHE A 181 -14.11 0.42 -11.25
C PHE A 181 -12.94 -0.44 -11.72
N LEU A 182 -11.89 -0.62 -10.90
CA LEU A 182 -10.77 -1.52 -11.20
C LEU A 182 -11.26 -2.97 -11.32
N LEU A 183 -12.04 -3.46 -10.36
CA LEU A 183 -12.62 -4.80 -10.39
C LEU A 183 -13.54 -4.99 -11.59
N LYS A 184 -14.36 -3.98 -11.92
CA LYS A 184 -15.20 -4.00 -13.11
C LYS A 184 -14.35 -4.15 -14.38
N PHE A 185 -13.34 -3.28 -14.54
CA PHE A 185 -12.45 -3.32 -15.70
C PHE A 185 -11.77 -4.68 -15.86
N ILE A 186 -11.22 -5.24 -14.78
CA ILE A 186 -10.58 -6.56 -14.79
C ILE A 186 -11.57 -7.64 -15.21
N GLN A 187 -12.78 -7.65 -14.63
CA GLN A 187 -13.78 -8.69 -14.94
C GLN A 187 -14.32 -8.60 -16.37
N GLU A 188 -14.42 -7.41 -16.94
CA GLU A 188 -14.88 -7.21 -18.32
C GLU A 188 -13.79 -7.54 -19.36
N ASN A 189 -12.50 -7.40 -19.02
CA ASN A 189 -11.41 -7.62 -19.97
C ASN A 189 -10.77 -9.02 -19.83
N HIS A 190 -10.32 -9.39 -18.64
CA HIS A 190 -9.73 -10.69 -18.33
C HIS A 190 -10.11 -11.10 -16.91
N PRO A 191 -11.24 -11.80 -16.75
CA PRO A 191 -11.82 -12.09 -15.45
C PRO A 191 -10.91 -12.99 -14.60
N ILE A 192 -10.81 -12.67 -13.31
CA ILE A 192 -10.12 -13.44 -12.29
C ILE A 192 -11.09 -14.02 -11.28
N ARG A 193 -10.64 -14.98 -10.50
CA ARG A 193 -11.42 -15.61 -9.42
C ARG A 193 -10.74 -15.50 -8.06
N GLN A 194 -9.54 -14.94 -8.01
CA GLN A 194 -8.75 -14.85 -6.81
C GLN A 194 -7.82 -13.63 -6.85
N ALA A 195 -7.54 -13.08 -5.69
CA ALA A 195 -6.70 -11.92 -5.50
C ALA A 195 -5.82 -12.05 -4.24
N LEU A 196 -4.65 -11.46 -4.30
CA LEU A 196 -3.78 -11.21 -3.16
C LEU A 196 -3.70 -9.71 -2.92
N ILE A 197 -3.52 -9.32 -1.68
CA ILE A 197 -3.28 -7.93 -1.28
C ILE A 197 -1.92 -7.89 -0.61
N ALA A 198 -1.00 -7.14 -1.23
CA ALA A 198 0.32 -6.87 -0.70
C ALA A 198 0.26 -5.55 0.08
N ASP A 199 0.26 -5.67 1.39
CA ASP A 199 0.15 -4.54 2.31
C ASP A 199 0.95 -4.83 3.58
N ILE A 200 0.89 -3.97 4.59
CA ILE A 200 1.48 -4.22 5.92
C ILE A 200 0.38 -4.60 6.92
N THR A 201 0.76 -5.21 8.02
CA THR A 201 -0.14 -5.45 9.14
C THR A 201 0.50 -5.06 10.47
N TRP A 202 -0.31 -4.81 11.47
CA TRP A 202 0.16 -4.38 12.78
C TRP A 202 0.92 -5.49 13.52
N VAL A 203 1.97 -5.11 14.23
CA VAL A 203 2.54 -5.96 15.28
C VAL A 203 1.52 -6.13 16.40
N THR A 204 1.18 -7.38 16.71
CA THR A 204 0.23 -7.78 17.76
C THR A 204 0.84 -8.88 18.63
N GLU A 205 0.08 -9.43 19.58
CA GLU A 205 0.54 -10.61 20.35
C GLU A 205 0.73 -11.87 19.48
N GLY A 206 0.06 -11.91 18.31
CA GLY A 206 0.06 -13.05 17.39
C GLY A 206 0.88 -12.82 16.11
N VAL A 207 1.30 -11.58 15.83
CA VAL A 207 2.08 -11.20 14.66
C VAL A 207 3.27 -10.37 15.11
N VAL A 208 4.47 -10.94 14.97
CA VAL A 208 5.71 -10.35 15.52
C VAL A 208 6.79 -10.20 14.45
N PRO A 209 7.67 -9.19 14.55
CA PRO A 209 8.78 -9.01 13.62
C PRO A 209 9.73 -10.22 13.60
N HIS A 210 10.39 -10.45 12.46
CA HIS A 210 11.36 -11.52 12.19
C HIS A 210 10.79 -12.94 12.09
N GLU A 211 9.49 -13.13 12.22
CA GLU A 211 8.84 -14.44 12.07
C GLU A 211 8.27 -14.67 10.65
N GLY A 212 8.61 -13.78 9.72
CA GLY A 212 8.15 -13.82 8.34
C GLY A 212 6.84 -13.08 8.11
N VAL A 213 6.37 -13.13 6.87
CA VAL A 213 5.16 -12.41 6.44
C VAL A 213 3.90 -12.97 7.11
N ALA A 214 2.96 -12.12 7.48
CA ALA A 214 1.65 -12.53 7.98
C ALA A 214 0.70 -12.88 6.82
N ILE A 215 0.07 -14.06 6.90
CA ILE A 215 -1.06 -14.46 6.06
C ILE A 215 -2.31 -14.29 6.90
N SER A 216 -3.16 -13.35 6.54
CA SER A 216 -4.36 -13.03 7.30
C SER A 216 -5.48 -14.04 7.03
N ILE A 217 -5.83 -14.81 8.05
CA ILE A 217 -7.03 -15.66 8.05
C ILE A 217 -8.28 -14.78 8.12
N ARG A 218 -8.19 -13.68 8.86
CA ARG A 218 -9.15 -12.58 8.88
C ARG A 218 -8.54 -11.35 9.55
N ASP A 219 -9.00 -10.20 9.08
CA ASP A 219 -8.95 -8.91 9.76
C ASP A 219 -10.37 -8.54 10.25
N ARG A 220 -10.80 -7.31 10.07
CA ARG A 220 -12.20 -6.89 10.26
C ARG A 220 -13.16 -7.66 9.33
N TYR A 221 -12.67 -8.09 8.16
CA TYR A 221 -13.42 -8.84 7.14
C TYR A 221 -12.94 -10.30 7.09
N ILE A 222 -13.68 -11.15 6.39
CA ILE A 222 -13.44 -12.60 6.46
C ILE A 222 -13.34 -13.16 5.05
N PRO A 223 -12.12 -13.48 4.57
CA PRO A 223 -11.94 -14.18 3.30
C PRO A 223 -12.49 -15.62 3.38
N ARG A 224 -12.78 -16.19 2.22
CA ARG A 224 -13.34 -17.55 2.17
C ARG A 224 -12.32 -18.58 2.65
N ARG A 225 -12.67 -19.35 3.68
CA ARG A 225 -11.79 -20.32 4.36
C ARG A 225 -11.10 -21.28 3.38
N LYS A 226 -11.81 -21.82 2.40
CA LYS A 226 -11.23 -22.73 1.39
C LYS A 226 -10.06 -22.10 0.61
N PHE A 227 -10.11 -20.80 0.34
CA PHE A 227 -9.04 -20.10 -0.33
C PHE A 227 -7.85 -19.87 0.59
N ILE A 228 -8.10 -19.46 1.83
CA ILE A 228 -7.07 -19.32 2.85
C ILE A 228 -6.33 -20.65 3.09
N ASP A 229 -7.05 -21.77 3.22
CA ASP A 229 -6.42 -23.09 3.38
C ASP A 229 -5.49 -23.43 2.21
N ARG A 230 -5.86 -23.04 0.98
CA ARG A 230 -5.00 -23.21 -0.20
C ARG A 230 -3.76 -22.31 -0.15
N VAL A 231 -3.91 -21.04 0.24
CA VAL A 231 -2.78 -20.10 0.38
C VAL A 231 -1.80 -20.63 1.44
N ILE A 232 -2.29 -21.07 2.61
CA ILE A 232 -1.47 -21.64 3.68
C ILE A 232 -0.73 -22.91 3.21
N ALA A 233 -1.43 -23.78 2.46
CA ALA A 233 -0.79 -24.99 1.92
C ALA A 233 0.37 -24.65 0.97
N LEU A 234 0.18 -23.70 0.05
CA LEU A 234 1.21 -23.21 -0.86
C LEU A 234 2.35 -22.51 -0.10
N ALA A 235 2.05 -21.70 0.90
CA ALA A 235 3.06 -21.04 1.73
C ALA A 235 3.90 -22.07 2.49
N THR A 236 3.26 -23.11 3.04
CA THR A 236 3.97 -24.22 3.69
C THR A 236 4.89 -24.98 2.72
N GLU A 237 4.44 -25.23 1.49
CA GLU A 237 5.22 -25.88 0.45
C GLU A 237 6.44 -25.03 0.03
N SER A 238 6.29 -23.71 0.00
CA SER A 238 7.36 -22.78 -0.39
C SER A 238 8.55 -22.80 0.57
N LYS A 239 8.33 -23.12 1.85
CA LYS A 239 9.28 -23.02 2.96
C LYS A 239 9.76 -21.60 3.27
N ILE A 240 9.09 -20.60 2.73
CA ILE A 240 9.32 -19.20 3.06
C ILE A 240 8.72 -18.94 4.44
N PRO A 241 9.42 -18.23 5.35
CA PRO A 241 8.89 -17.92 6.67
C PRO A 241 7.56 -17.15 6.58
N PHE A 242 6.56 -17.61 7.33
CA PHE A 242 5.28 -16.91 7.46
C PHE A 242 4.62 -17.20 8.80
N GLN A 243 3.75 -16.31 9.21
CA GLN A 243 2.92 -16.43 10.40
C GLN A 243 1.44 -16.26 10.05
N LEU A 244 0.54 -16.66 10.93
CA LEU A 244 -0.89 -16.60 10.68
C LEU A 244 -1.52 -15.50 11.54
N GLU A 245 -2.22 -14.60 10.89
CA GLU A 245 -2.95 -13.52 11.55
C GLU A 245 -4.41 -13.85 11.74
N VAL A 246 -4.94 -13.56 12.92
CA VAL A 246 -6.38 -13.65 13.25
C VAL A 246 -6.75 -12.43 14.09
N GLU A 247 -7.21 -11.38 13.46
CA GLU A 247 -7.54 -10.12 14.13
C GLU A 247 -9.02 -9.73 13.94
N ALA A 248 -9.50 -8.79 14.73
CA ALA A 248 -10.88 -8.29 14.68
C ALA A 248 -10.99 -6.86 14.14
N SER A 249 -9.86 -6.20 13.93
CA SER A 249 -9.72 -4.82 13.46
C SER A 249 -8.79 -4.75 12.24
N GLY A 250 -8.59 -3.57 11.70
CA GLY A 250 -7.86 -3.38 10.47
C GLY A 250 -8.73 -3.60 9.23
N GLY A 251 -8.17 -3.34 8.09
CA GLY A 251 -8.82 -3.50 6.80
C GLY A 251 -7.80 -3.31 5.69
N SER A 252 -8.22 -3.57 4.48
CA SER A 252 -7.42 -3.42 3.27
C SER A 252 -8.35 -3.36 2.05
N ASP A 253 -7.80 -3.24 0.86
CA ASP A 253 -8.54 -3.42 -0.41
C ASP A 253 -9.35 -4.74 -0.47
N GLY A 254 -9.07 -5.70 0.41
CA GLY A 254 -9.84 -6.94 0.58
C GLY A 254 -11.31 -6.70 0.96
N ARG A 255 -11.59 -5.64 1.73
CA ARG A 255 -12.94 -5.18 2.00
C ARG A 255 -13.71 -4.95 0.71
N GLU A 256 -13.13 -4.20 -0.21
CA GLU A 256 -13.79 -3.80 -1.45
C GLU A 256 -14.02 -5.02 -2.37
N ILE A 257 -13.09 -5.97 -2.39
CA ILE A 257 -13.27 -7.25 -3.10
C ILE A 257 -14.44 -8.03 -2.49
N GLN A 258 -14.52 -8.13 -1.16
CA GLN A 258 -15.59 -8.86 -0.48
C GLN A 258 -16.98 -8.28 -0.76
N PHE A 259 -17.10 -6.96 -0.84
CA PHE A 259 -18.37 -6.28 -1.10
C PHE A 259 -18.67 -6.08 -2.60
N SER A 260 -17.75 -6.46 -3.48
CA SER A 260 -17.96 -6.37 -4.92
C SER A 260 -19.03 -7.34 -5.40
N PRO A 261 -19.68 -7.10 -6.55
CA PRO A 261 -20.62 -8.03 -7.13
C PRO A 261 -19.96 -9.26 -7.77
N TYR A 262 -18.66 -9.42 -7.65
CA TYR A 262 -17.90 -10.47 -8.31
C TYR A 262 -17.46 -11.54 -7.30
N PRO A 263 -17.60 -12.84 -7.63
CA PRO A 263 -17.19 -13.92 -6.73
C PRO A 263 -15.68 -14.15 -6.82
N ILE A 264 -14.91 -13.23 -6.25
CA ILE A 264 -13.44 -13.26 -6.18
C ILE A 264 -13.05 -13.66 -4.76
N ASP A 265 -12.25 -14.70 -4.62
CA ASP A 265 -11.57 -15.04 -3.37
C ASP A 265 -10.41 -14.06 -3.14
N TRP A 266 -10.14 -13.69 -1.91
CA TRP A 266 -9.03 -12.81 -1.59
C TRP A 266 -8.27 -13.27 -0.36
N CYS A 267 -7.02 -12.86 -0.25
CA CYS A 267 -6.18 -13.05 0.92
C CYS A 267 -5.23 -11.86 1.06
N PHE A 268 -5.19 -11.31 2.25
CA PHE A 268 -4.20 -10.32 2.65
C PHE A 268 -2.91 -11.05 3.06
N VAL A 269 -1.76 -10.53 2.59
CA VAL A 269 -0.43 -11.07 2.92
C VAL A 269 0.52 -9.88 3.09
N GLY A 270 0.98 -9.64 4.31
CA GLY A 270 1.73 -8.43 4.63
C GLY A 270 2.81 -8.59 5.68
N ALA A 271 3.78 -7.69 5.68
CA ALA A 271 4.82 -7.65 6.71
C ALA A 271 4.29 -7.03 8.01
N ALA A 272 4.82 -7.50 9.14
CA ALA A 272 4.50 -6.93 10.46
C ALA A 272 5.15 -5.55 10.62
N GLU A 273 4.36 -4.54 10.97
CA GLU A 273 4.79 -3.16 11.12
C GLU A 273 4.48 -2.61 12.50
N ASP A 274 5.50 -1.99 13.13
CA ASP A 274 5.36 -1.18 14.34
C ASP A 274 5.08 0.28 13.99
N ASN A 275 4.34 0.98 14.84
CA ASN A 275 4.04 2.43 14.73
C ASN A 275 3.30 2.79 13.44
N VAL A 276 2.40 1.93 12.99
CA VAL A 276 1.59 2.14 11.78
C VAL A 276 0.93 3.52 11.78
N HIS A 277 0.89 4.18 10.62
CA HIS A 277 0.33 5.52 10.41
C HIS A 277 1.06 6.66 11.15
N SER A 278 2.33 6.43 11.51
CA SER A 278 3.19 7.44 12.16
C SER A 278 4.33 7.91 11.25
N PRO A 279 5.07 8.95 11.63
CA PRO A 279 6.29 9.32 10.89
C PRO A 279 7.45 8.34 11.08
N ASP A 280 7.31 7.34 11.96
CA ASP A 280 8.33 6.41 12.38
C ASP A 280 7.90 4.94 12.27
N GLU A 281 7.13 4.61 11.24
CA GLU A 281 6.77 3.23 10.90
C GLU A 281 8.03 2.36 10.79
N LYS A 282 7.95 1.09 11.23
CA LYS A 282 9.12 0.23 11.35
C LYS A 282 8.81 -1.21 10.95
N VAL A 283 9.57 -1.76 10.01
CA VAL A 283 9.42 -3.13 9.50
C VAL A 283 10.77 -3.85 9.47
N SER A 284 10.77 -5.15 9.78
CA SER A 284 11.92 -6.03 9.63
C SER A 284 12.25 -6.25 8.14
N LEU A 285 13.53 -6.09 7.78
CA LEU A 285 13.98 -6.37 6.41
C LEU A 285 13.82 -7.84 6.04
N ALA A 286 13.96 -8.77 6.99
CA ALA A 286 13.72 -10.18 6.77
C ALA A 286 12.27 -10.50 6.45
N ASP A 287 11.32 -9.77 7.07
CA ASP A 287 9.89 -9.93 6.79
C ASP A 287 9.51 -9.29 5.45
N LEU A 288 10.14 -8.19 5.05
CA LEU A 288 10.01 -7.64 3.71
C LEU A 288 10.51 -8.62 2.63
N ASP A 289 11.68 -9.26 2.85
CA ASP A 289 12.19 -10.28 1.93
C ASP A 289 11.21 -11.46 1.85
N SER A 290 10.68 -11.93 2.99
CA SER A 290 9.65 -12.97 3.03
C SER A 290 8.37 -12.55 2.30
N MET A 291 7.96 -11.28 2.41
CA MET A 291 6.80 -10.73 1.72
C MET A 291 6.98 -10.75 0.19
N ILE A 292 8.15 -10.39 -0.31
CA ILE A 292 8.46 -10.45 -1.74
C ILE A 292 8.43 -11.90 -2.22
N ASP A 293 9.15 -12.77 -1.55
CA ASP A 293 9.31 -14.18 -1.95
C ASP A 293 7.98 -14.93 -1.94
N ILE A 294 7.14 -14.71 -0.92
CA ILE A 294 5.85 -15.39 -0.81
C ILE A 294 4.88 -14.92 -1.90
N HIS A 295 4.85 -13.63 -2.22
CA HIS A 295 4.00 -13.12 -3.30
C HIS A 295 4.46 -13.64 -4.66
N GLN A 296 5.77 -13.71 -4.93
CA GLN A 296 6.30 -14.33 -6.15
C GLN A 296 5.88 -15.81 -6.25
N TYR A 297 5.98 -16.54 -5.15
CA TYR A 297 5.58 -17.94 -5.10
C TYR A 297 4.08 -18.11 -5.31
N LEU A 298 3.25 -17.38 -4.56
CA LEU A 298 1.79 -17.49 -4.65
C LEU A 298 1.26 -17.05 -6.02
N MET A 299 1.74 -15.95 -6.59
CA MET A 299 1.33 -15.48 -7.92
C MET A 299 1.66 -16.46 -9.05
N LYS A 300 2.65 -17.32 -8.84
CA LYS A 300 3.02 -18.37 -9.78
C LYS A 300 2.13 -19.62 -9.63
N HIS A 301 1.68 -19.97 -8.42
CA HIS A 301 1.05 -21.26 -8.11
C HIS A 301 -0.46 -21.20 -7.87
N LEU A 302 -1.02 -20.00 -7.68
CA LEU A 302 -2.46 -19.73 -7.65
C LEU A 302 -3.03 -19.57 -9.05
#